data_8479a239aafb1c510887727a4a3ad0dc
#
_entry.id   8479a239aafb1c510887727a4a3ad0dc
#
_cell.length_a   1.000
_cell.length_b   1.000
_cell.length_c   1.000
_cell.angle_alpha   90.00
_cell.angle_beta   90.00
_cell.angle_gamma   90.00
#
_symmetry.space_group_name_H-M   'P 1'
#
loop_
_entity.id
_entity.type
_entity.pdbx_description
1 polymer ?
#
loop_
_entity_poly.entity_id
_entity_poly.type
_entity_poly.pdbx_seq_one_letter_code
_entity_poly.pdbx_strand_id
1 'polypeptide(L)'
;MKKYIIAFLMFVFANTSYAGSTTVVNAGSDSGAFHQMLTMISDKLDNTNYIQANNPVVAGTHFDKSNVLTLWSTEWPGDSSLPSVIMDKNTIVGVTAYETILCSRTYNSLSDMNGEMLKIATWGKSPAVEKFLTDLAKSNNFDFEIVPYDGSGATTRGYLGKDADTIFTIQTKQAKVEADGNCFAFSSKGDLDFAFVDVIVTVNAENGTVEQLRNVLTDLSASEAWQTAFAGTETYVLNNDNATSLVNKVEAAVALNSN
;
A
#
# COMPACT_ATOMS: atom_id res chain seq x y z
N MET A 1 69.85 -9.34 -0.83
CA MET A 1 68.68 -9.27 0.13
C MET A 1 67.69 -8.31 -0.40
N LYS A 2 66.59 -8.82 -1.02
CA LYS A 2 65.47 -7.98 -1.57
C LYS A 2 64.40 -7.90 -0.50
N LYS A 3 64.13 -6.70 0.00
CA LYS A 3 63.04 -6.42 0.92
C LYS A 3 61.73 -6.31 0.12
N TYR A 4 60.82 -7.23 0.33
CA TYR A 4 59.45 -7.13 -0.18
C TYR A 4 58.61 -6.29 0.79
N ILE A 5 58.19 -5.11 0.33
CA ILE A 5 57.21 -4.29 1.01
C ILE A 5 55.86 -4.82 0.56
N ILE A 6 55.15 -5.52 1.44
CA ILE A 6 53.77 -5.92 1.23
C ILE A 6 52.92 -4.71 1.62
N ALA A 7 52.41 -3.99 0.61
CA ALA A 7 51.39 -2.98 0.80
C ALA A 7 50.04 -3.68 1.11
N PHE A 8 49.68 -3.69 2.37
CA PHE A 8 48.35 -4.13 2.81
C PHE A 8 47.34 -3.04 2.43
N LEU A 9 46.65 -3.19 1.29
CA LEU A 9 45.53 -2.36 0.94
C LEU A 9 44.37 -2.75 1.88
N MET A 10 44.23 -2.03 2.98
CA MET A 10 42.96 -2.02 3.72
C MET A 10 41.90 -1.35 2.84
N PHE A 11 41.08 -2.17 2.22
CA PHE A 11 39.75 -1.70 1.76
C PHE A 11 38.95 -1.38 3.02
N VAL A 12 39.00 -0.14 3.43
CA VAL A 12 38.02 0.42 4.35
C VAL A 12 36.70 0.46 3.55
N PHE A 13 35.89 -0.57 3.69
CA PHE A 13 34.48 -0.43 3.42
C PHE A 13 34.00 0.62 4.39
N ALA A 14 33.91 1.85 3.92
CA ALA A 14 33.11 2.86 4.57
C ALA A 14 31.67 2.37 4.52
N ASN A 15 31.29 1.54 5.50
CA ASN A 15 29.92 1.47 5.92
C ASN A 15 29.59 2.89 6.37
N THR A 16 29.02 3.68 5.47
CA THR A 16 28.31 4.89 5.84
C THR A 16 27.09 4.42 6.62
N SER A 17 27.32 4.08 7.92
CA SER A 17 26.23 3.96 8.86
C SER A 17 25.55 5.32 8.86
N TYR A 18 24.39 5.38 8.25
CA TYR A 18 23.53 6.54 8.29
C TYR A 18 23.14 6.75 9.77
N ALA A 19 23.73 7.78 10.39
CA ALA A 19 23.61 8.02 11.84
C ALA A 19 22.25 8.66 12.21
N GLY A 20 21.33 8.82 11.26
CA GLY A 20 19.99 9.39 11.49
C GLY A 20 18.98 8.31 11.86
N SER A 21 18.19 8.55 12.89
CA SER A 21 17.01 7.72 13.21
C SER A 21 15.93 7.92 12.15
N THR A 22 15.38 6.85 11.61
CA THR A 22 14.20 6.91 10.73
C THR A 22 12.93 6.86 11.56
N THR A 23 12.06 7.87 11.42
CA THR A 23 10.74 7.86 12.04
C THR A 23 9.75 7.20 11.10
N VAL A 24 9.26 6.03 11.45
CA VAL A 24 8.24 5.30 10.67
C VAL A 24 6.87 5.68 11.21
N VAL A 25 6.02 6.28 10.37
CA VAL A 25 4.68 6.74 10.77
C VAL A 25 3.63 5.93 10.02
N ASN A 26 2.84 5.15 10.75
CA ASN A 26 1.73 4.41 10.17
C ASN A 26 0.42 5.20 10.30
N ALA A 27 -0.09 5.70 9.19
CA ALA A 27 -1.37 6.38 9.10
C ALA A 27 -2.58 5.40 9.06
N GLY A 28 -2.34 4.13 8.71
CA GLY A 28 -3.36 3.10 8.67
C GLY A 28 -3.60 2.43 10.03
N SER A 29 -4.54 1.48 10.07
CA SER A 29 -4.83 0.70 11.28
C SER A 29 -3.64 -0.18 11.70
N ASP A 30 -3.58 -0.52 12.98
CA ASP A 30 -2.56 -1.40 13.58
C ASP A 30 -2.60 -2.86 13.10
N SER A 31 -3.66 -3.28 12.43
CA SER A 31 -3.86 -4.62 11.87
C SER A 31 -3.94 -4.63 10.34
N GLY A 32 -3.70 -3.48 9.70
CA GLY A 32 -3.81 -3.29 8.26
C GLY A 32 -2.55 -3.69 7.48
N ALA A 33 -2.65 -3.66 6.16
CA ALA A 33 -1.52 -3.93 5.27
C ALA A 33 -0.39 -2.89 5.46
N PHE A 34 -0.72 -1.62 5.72
CA PHE A 34 0.25 -0.56 5.98
C PHE A 34 1.13 -0.86 7.19
N HIS A 35 0.51 -1.27 8.30
CA HIS A 35 1.25 -1.66 9.50
C HIS A 35 2.23 -2.79 9.18
N GLN A 36 1.77 -3.82 8.50
CA GLN A 36 2.59 -4.98 8.16
C GLN A 36 3.76 -4.59 7.23
N MET A 37 3.51 -3.80 6.17
CA MET A 37 4.56 -3.34 5.26
C MET A 37 5.59 -2.48 5.96
N LEU A 38 5.14 -1.46 6.70
CA LEU A 38 6.02 -0.54 7.41
C LEU A 38 6.84 -1.25 8.49
N THR A 39 6.26 -2.26 9.17
CA THR A 39 7.00 -3.08 10.14
C THR A 39 8.09 -3.88 9.44
N MET A 40 7.79 -4.57 8.34
CA MET A 40 8.81 -5.34 7.59
C MET A 40 9.93 -4.45 7.05
N ILE A 41 9.64 -3.23 6.61
CA ILE A 41 10.67 -2.26 6.19
C ILE A 41 11.46 -1.79 7.41
N SER A 42 10.79 -1.44 8.51
CA SER A 42 11.40 -0.97 9.76
C SER A 42 12.39 -1.99 10.33
N ASP A 43 12.05 -3.28 10.27
CA ASP A 43 12.90 -4.38 10.77
C ASP A 43 14.23 -4.54 9.98
N LYS A 44 14.35 -3.89 8.81
CA LYS A 44 15.55 -3.86 7.98
C LYS A 44 16.38 -2.60 8.14
N LEU A 45 15.92 -1.66 8.96
CA LEU A 45 16.58 -0.38 9.21
C LEU A 45 17.19 -0.35 10.59
N ASP A 46 18.37 0.24 10.72
CA ASP A 46 18.96 0.55 12.02
C ASP A 46 18.27 1.81 12.61
N ASN A 47 18.05 1.81 13.92
CA ASN A 47 17.55 2.98 14.66
C ASN A 47 16.21 3.54 14.16
N THR A 48 15.18 2.73 14.14
CA THR A 48 13.82 3.16 13.82
C THR A 48 13.02 3.58 15.05
N ASN A 49 12.20 4.62 14.88
CA ASN A 49 11.17 5.01 15.83
C ASN A 49 9.80 4.83 15.17
N TYR A 50 9.04 3.82 15.60
CA TYR A 50 7.74 3.50 15.01
C TYR A 50 6.61 4.23 15.75
N ILE A 51 5.77 4.94 14.98
CA ILE A 51 4.61 5.70 15.47
C ILE A 51 3.34 5.15 14.81
N GLN A 52 2.43 4.64 15.63
CA GLN A 52 1.11 4.22 15.21
C GLN A 52 0.13 5.40 15.33
N ALA A 53 -0.18 6.05 14.23
CA ALA A 53 -1.08 7.21 14.20
C ALA A 53 -2.56 6.83 14.01
N ASN A 54 -2.84 5.71 13.34
CA ASN A 54 -4.18 5.20 13.03
C ASN A 54 -5.08 6.14 12.21
N ASN A 55 -4.56 7.28 11.77
CA ASN A 55 -5.32 8.29 11.06
C ASN A 55 -4.36 9.18 10.24
N PRO A 56 -4.68 9.52 8.98
CA PRO A 56 -3.84 10.36 8.12
C PRO A 56 -3.58 11.77 8.71
N VAL A 57 -4.58 12.40 9.31
CA VAL A 57 -4.44 13.73 9.92
C VAL A 57 -3.47 13.70 11.10
N VAL A 58 -3.59 12.68 11.97
CA VAL A 58 -2.66 12.49 13.09
C VAL A 58 -1.26 12.16 12.58
N ALA A 59 -1.13 11.33 11.55
CA ALA A 59 0.16 11.05 10.92
C ALA A 59 0.85 12.32 10.44
N GLY A 60 0.10 13.24 9.83
CA GLY A 60 0.59 14.54 9.35
C GLY A 60 1.26 15.39 10.43
N THR A 61 0.85 15.27 11.70
CA THR A 61 1.47 16.02 12.81
C THR A 61 2.89 15.56 13.14
N HIS A 62 3.36 14.46 12.56
CA HIS A 62 4.71 13.92 12.73
C HIS A 62 5.65 14.20 11.56
N PHE A 63 5.16 14.88 10.51
CA PHE A 63 5.95 15.13 9.30
C PHE A 63 6.93 16.32 9.43
N ASP A 64 6.99 16.97 10.57
CA ASP A 64 8.03 17.94 10.94
C ASP A 64 9.36 17.28 11.34
N LYS A 65 9.35 15.97 11.62
CA LYS A 65 10.54 15.19 11.98
C LYS A 65 11.45 14.96 10.77
N SER A 66 12.73 14.71 11.04
CA SER A 66 13.69 14.26 10.01
C SER A 66 13.48 12.80 9.65
N ASN A 67 13.76 12.46 8.39
CA ASN A 67 13.73 11.07 7.88
C ASN A 67 12.43 10.33 8.20
N VAL A 68 11.29 10.96 7.94
CA VAL A 68 10.00 10.28 8.12
C VAL A 68 9.78 9.33 6.94
N LEU A 69 9.46 8.07 7.25
CA LEU A 69 8.95 7.08 6.31
C LEU A 69 7.48 6.81 6.61
N THR A 70 6.64 6.90 5.59
CA THR A 70 5.22 6.58 5.71
C THR A 70 4.70 5.86 4.48
N LEU A 71 3.54 5.25 4.61
CA LEU A 71 2.75 4.69 3.53
C LEU A 71 1.47 5.51 3.42
N TRP A 72 1.17 5.99 2.22
CA TRP A 72 0.06 6.91 1.96
C TRP A 72 -0.85 6.38 0.87
N SER A 73 -2.13 6.31 1.16
CA SER A 73 -3.11 5.91 0.16
C SER A 73 -3.49 7.07 -0.77
N THR A 74 -3.54 6.81 -2.06
CA THR A 74 -4.09 7.77 -3.03
C THR A 74 -5.58 8.01 -2.83
N GLU A 75 -6.23 7.21 -2.00
CA GLU A 75 -7.64 7.41 -1.59
C GLU A 75 -7.81 8.47 -0.50
N TRP A 76 -6.72 9.06 0.03
CA TRP A 76 -6.74 10.11 1.06
C TRP A 76 -6.31 11.50 0.57
N PRO A 77 -6.71 11.97 -0.62
CA PRO A 77 -6.18 13.20 -1.19
C PRO A 77 -6.59 14.47 -0.45
N GLY A 78 -7.76 14.45 0.22
CA GLY A 78 -8.35 15.62 0.87
C GLY A 78 -7.85 15.89 2.29
N ASP A 79 -7.24 14.90 2.95
CA ASP A 79 -7.00 14.95 4.39
C ASP A 79 -5.55 15.29 4.76
N SER A 80 -4.70 15.67 3.79
CA SER A 80 -3.27 15.69 4.04
C SER A 80 -2.50 16.88 3.49
N SER A 81 -1.45 17.21 4.23
CA SER A 81 -0.35 18.06 3.79
C SER A 81 0.63 17.36 2.82
N LEU A 82 0.37 16.10 2.43
CA LEU A 82 1.29 15.27 1.64
C LEU A 82 1.08 15.20 0.11
N PRO A 83 0.01 15.70 -0.55
CA PRO A 83 -0.21 15.46 -1.98
C PRO A 83 1.01 15.81 -2.85
N SER A 84 1.72 16.90 -2.54
CA SER A 84 2.90 17.30 -3.28
C SER A 84 4.09 16.36 -3.08
N VAL A 85 4.23 15.77 -1.90
CA VAL A 85 5.33 14.86 -1.54
C VAL A 85 5.13 13.48 -2.18
N ILE A 86 3.89 12.98 -2.21
CA ILE A 86 3.59 11.69 -2.83
C ILE A 86 3.68 11.72 -4.37
N MET A 87 3.77 12.88 -4.96
CA MET A 87 3.98 13.09 -6.41
C MET A 87 5.41 13.49 -6.75
N ASP A 88 6.31 13.62 -5.75
CA ASP A 88 7.72 13.94 -5.99
C ASP A 88 8.55 12.65 -6.12
N LYS A 89 9.06 12.41 -7.32
CA LYS A 89 9.95 11.28 -7.59
C LYS A 89 11.20 11.21 -6.71
N ASN A 90 11.63 12.33 -6.09
CA ASN A 90 12.79 12.35 -5.22
C ASN A 90 12.48 11.89 -3.80
N THR A 91 11.21 11.82 -3.42
CA THR A 91 10.75 11.39 -2.10
C THR A 91 10.05 10.03 -2.12
N ILE A 92 9.57 9.59 -3.27
CA ILE A 92 8.94 8.29 -3.44
C ILE A 92 9.99 7.17 -3.35
N VAL A 93 9.77 6.24 -2.45
CA VAL A 93 10.54 4.98 -2.31
C VAL A 93 10.00 3.93 -3.27
N GLY A 94 8.69 3.75 -3.26
CA GLY A 94 8.01 2.80 -4.11
C GLY A 94 6.49 3.01 -4.14
N VAL A 95 5.85 2.20 -4.95
CA VAL A 95 4.39 2.21 -5.14
C VAL A 95 3.89 0.78 -4.99
N THR A 96 2.78 0.60 -4.29
CA THR A 96 2.10 -0.68 -4.19
C THR A 96 0.75 -0.61 -4.86
N ALA A 97 0.43 -1.61 -5.68
CA ALA A 97 -0.86 -1.75 -6.35
C ALA A 97 -1.54 -3.04 -5.88
N TYR A 98 -2.81 -2.96 -5.54
CA TYR A 98 -3.54 -4.08 -4.96
C TYR A 98 -4.46 -4.73 -5.98
N GLU A 99 -4.39 -6.05 -6.07
CA GLU A 99 -5.50 -6.83 -6.60
C GLU A 99 -6.67 -6.79 -5.61
N THR A 100 -7.87 -6.67 -6.14
CA THR A 100 -9.09 -6.63 -5.34
C THR A 100 -9.93 -7.87 -5.56
N ILE A 101 -10.77 -8.18 -4.59
CA ILE A 101 -11.71 -9.29 -4.64
C ILE A 101 -13.09 -8.81 -4.19
N LEU A 102 -14.11 -9.38 -4.81
CA LEU A 102 -15.48 -9.36 -4.33
C LEU A 102 -15.81 -10.77 -3.84
N CYS A 103 -16.21 -10.94 -2.58
CA CYS A 103 -16.65 -12.23 -2.07
C CYS A 103 -18.08 -12.15 -1.58
N SER A 104 -18.88 -13.17 -1.85
CA SER A 104 -20.28 -13.24 -1.42
C SER A 104 -20.61 -14.58 -0.78
N ARG A 105 -21.39 -14.53 0.30
CA ARG A 105 -21.97 -15.73 0.93
C ARG A 105 -23.13 -16.30 0.15
N THR A 106 -23.82 -15.48 -0.61
CA THR A 106 -25.10 -15.80 -1.23
C THR A 106 -24.93 -16.27 -2.67
N TYR A 107 -23.96 -15.68 -3.40
CA TYR A 107 -23.82 -15.88 -4.84
C TYR A 107 -22.59 -16.69 -5.20
N ASN A 108 -22.73 -17.61 -6.17
CA ASN A 108 -21.65 -18.46 -6.63
C ASN A 108 -20.93 -17.91 -7.87
N SER A 109 -21.53 -16.91 -8.53
CA SER A 109 -20.96 -16.24 -9.69
C SER A 109 -21.42 -14.78 -9.74
N LEU A 110 -20.74 -13.95 -10.51
CA LEU A 110 -21.19 -12.57 -10.76
C LEU A 110 -22.54 -12.54 -11.51
N SER A 111 -22.82 -13.55 -12.34
CA SER A 111 -24.09 -13.64 -13.05
C SER A 111 -25.28 -13.93 -12.13
N ASP A 112 -25.05 -14.58 -10.98
CA ASP A 112 -26.10 -14.84 -10.00
C ASP A 112 -26.56 -13.56 -9.26
N MET A 113 -25.77 -12.50 -9.36
CA MET A 113 -26.08 -11.18 -8.78
C MET A 113 -27.04 -10.35 -9.64
N ASN A 114 -27.36 -10.81 -10.84
CA ASN A 114 -28.19 -10.10 -11.81
C ASN A 114 -29.60 -9.79 -11.24
N GLY A 115 -29.96 -8.51 -11.20
CA GLY A 115 -31.22 -8.01 -10.66
C GLY A 115 -31.29 -7.90 -9.13
N GLU A 116 -30.20 -8.19 -8.43
CA GLU A 116 -30.14 -8.20 -6.97
C GLU A 116 -29.68 -6.85 -6.39
N MET A 117 -30.02 -6.61 -5.13
CA MET A 117 -29.53 -5.49 -4.32
C MET A 117 -28.50 -6.03 -3.31
N LEU A 118 -27.25 -5.63 -3.46
CA LEU A 118 -26.15 -6.13 -2.63
C LEU A 118 -25.80 -5.14 -1.50
N LYS A 119 -25.57 -5.62 -0.28
CA LYS A 119 -24.88 -4.88 0.77
C LYS A 119 -23.42 -5.25 0.75
N ILE A 120 -22.57 -4.30 0.35
CA ILE A 120 -21.14 -4.54 0.13
C ILE A 120 -20.32 -3.84 1.22
N ALA A 121 -19.67 -4.63 2.08
CA ALA A 121 -18.69 -4.13 3.01
C ALA A 121 -17.42 -3.67 2.26
N THR A 122 -16.91 -2.48 2.55
CA THR A 122 -15.73 -1.89 1.91
C THR A 122 -14.80 -1.26 2.94
N TRP A 123 -13.50 -1.08 2.60
CA TRP A 123 -12.51 -0.43 3.49
C TRP A 123 -12.62 1.10 3.53
N GLY A 124 -13.68 1.65 3.03
CA GLY A 124 -13.99 3.07 2.96
C GLY A 124 -15.01 3.33 1.88
N LYS A 125 -15.31 4.58 1.68
CA LYS A 125 -16.19 5.08 0.62
C LYS A 125 -15.44 6.14 -0.20
N SER A 126 -14.34 5.72 -0.82
CA SER A 126 -13.58 6.60 -1.72
C SER A 126 -14.25 6.68 -3.10
N PRO A 127 -14.02 7.75 -3.87
CA PRO A 127 -14.43 7.84 -5.26
C PRO A 127 -13.97 6.65 -6.12
N ALA A 128 -12.77 6.11 -5.88
CA ALA A 128 -12.26 4.93 -6.58
C ALA A 128 -13.11 3.68 -6.28
N VAL A 129 -13.45 3.44 -5.00
CA VAL A 129 -14.32 2.32 -4.60
C VAL A 129 -15.71 2.47 -5.21
N GLU A 130 -16.31 3.66 -5.10
CA GLU A 130 -17.64 3.94 -5.69
C GLU A 130 -17.65 3.73 -7.19
N LYS A 131 -16.64 4.26 -7.90
CA LYS A 131 -16.53 4.10 -9.35
C LYS A 131 -16.38 2.64 -9.74
N PHE A 132 -15.46 1.91 -9.10
CA PHE A 132 -15.24 0.49 -9.40
C PHE A 132 -16.52 -0.33 -9.22
N LEU A 133 -17.20 -0.18 -8.08
CA LEU A 133 -18.44 -0.91 -7.80
C LEU A 133 -19.56 -0.49 -8.74
N THR A 134 -19.66 0.79 -9.12
CA THR A 134 -20.63 1.27 -10.10
C THR A 134 -20.42 0.64 -11.48
N ASP A 135 -19.18 0.58 -11.96
CA ASP A 135 -18.86 0.00 -13.26
C ASP A 135 -19.11 -1.52 -13.24
N LEU A 136 -18.76 -2.20 -12.13
CA LEU A 136 -19.01 -3.62 -11.92
C LEU A 136 -20.51 -3.95 -11.89
N ALA A 137 -21.29 -3.16 -11.11
CA ALA A 137 -22.74 -3.29 -10.99
C ALA A 137 -23.43 -3.13 -12.35
N LYS A 138 -23.01 -2.12 -13.11
CA LYS A 138 -23.52 -1.83 -14.45
C LYS A 138 -23.25 -2.97 -15.43
N SER A 139 -22.04 -3.57 -15.36
CA SER A 139 -21.63 -4.66 -16.24
C SER A 139 -22.34 -5.98 -15.93
N ASN A 140 -22.81 -6.18 -14.69
CA ASN A 140 -23.43 -7.40 -14.22
C ASN A 140 -24.90 -7.22 -13.83
N ASN A 141 -25.47 -6.01 -14.05
CA ASN A 141 -26.87 -5.66 -13.81
C ASN A 141 -27.35 -5.97 -12.39
N PHE A 142 -26.62 -5.44 -11.39
CA PHE A 142 -27.06 -5.46 -9.98
C PHE A 142 -27.03 -4.04 -9.39
N ASP A 143 -27.76 -3.85 -8.28
CA ASP A 143 -27.69 -2.64 -7.46
C ASP A 143 -26.88 -2.89 -6.19
N PHE A 144 -26.38 -1.84 -5.53
CA PHE A 144 -25.60 -2.01 -4.32
C PHE A 144 -25.73 -0.85 -3.33
N GLU A 145 -25.50 -1.20 -2.06
CA GLU A 145 -25.33 -0.26 -0.95
C GLU A 145 -23.94 -0.50 -0.33
N ILE A 146 -23.12 0.54 -0.20
CA ILE A 146 -21.82 0.46 0.46
C ILE A 146 -22.00 0.52 1.98
N VAL A 147 -21.41 -0.45 2.68
CA VAL A 147 -21.24 -0.46 4.14
C VAL A 147 -19.75 -0.20 4.42
N PRO A 148 -19.36 1.07 4.69
CA PRO A 148 -17.96 1.46 4.82
C PRO A 148 -17.41 1.13 6.21
N TYR A 149 -16.15 0.69 6.25
CA TYR A 149 -15.37 0.43 7.46
C TYR A 149 -14.02 1.13 7.41
N ASP A 150 -13.38 1.30 8.57
CA ASP A 150 -12.05 1.87 8.71
C ASP A 150 -10.97 0.85 8.32
N GLY A 151 -10.69 0.75 7.02
CA GLY A 151 -9.64 -0.09 6.44
C GLY A 151 -10.01 -1.57 6.30
N SER A 152 -9.20 -2.30 5.52
CA SER A 152 -9.47 -3.68 5.11
C SER A 152 -9.61 -4.69 6.26
N GLY A 153 -8.94 -4.45 7.39
CA GLY A 153 -9.08 -5.31 8.58
C GLY A 153 -10.46 -5.20 9.24
N ALA A 154 -10.99 -3.97 9.38
CA ALA A 154 -12.33 -3.73 9.92
C ALA A 154 -13.41 -4.22 8.95
N THR A 155 -13.24 -4.02 7.65
CA THR A 155 -14.12 -4.56 6.60
C THR A 155 -14.24 -6.09 6.70
N THR A 156 -13.10 -6.76 6.84
CA THR A 156 -13.08 -8.22 7.01
C THR A 156 -13.85 -8.67 8.26
N ARG A 157 -13.67 -7.98 9.38
CA ARG A 157 -14.42 -8.28 10.63
C ARG A 157 -15.92 -8.04 10.46
N GLY A 158 -16.33 -6.93 9.85
CA GLY A 158 -17.75 -6.63 9.58
C GLY A 158 -18.40 -7.69 8.69
N TYR A 159 -17.72 -8.08 7.62
CA TYR A 159 -18.19 -9.17 6.77
C TYR A 159 -18.31 -10.48 7.57
N LEU A 160 -17.29 -10.93 8.29
CA LEU A 160 -17.35 -12.15 9.10
C LEU A 160 -18.40 -12.05 10.22
N GLY A 161 -18.67 -10.85 10.74
CA GLY A 161 -19.75 -10.53 11.68
C GLY A 161 -21.15 -10.56 11.08
N LYS A 162 -21.28 -10.73 9.75
CA LYS A 162 -22.54 -10.76 9.00
C LYS A 162 -23.29 -9.42 8.92
N ASP A 163 -22.55 -8.31 9.01
CA ASP A 163 -23.12 -6.98 8.83
C ASP A 163 -23.45 -6.70 7.35
N ALA A 164 -22.77 -7.41 6.43
CA ALA A 164 -23.01 -7.39 5.00
C ALA A 164 -22.87 -8.80 4.41
N ASP A 165 -23.60 -9.12 3.34
CA ASP A 165 -23.56 -10.42 2.67
C ASP A 165 -22.43 -10.53 1.66
N THR A 166 -21.90 -9.39 1.26
CA THR A 166 -20.83 -9.27 0.25
C THR A 166 -19.74 -8.38 0.79
N ILE A 167 -18.48 -8.68 0.45
CA ILE A 167 -17.32 -7.86 0.78
C ILE A 167 -16.53 -7.54 -0.48
N PHE A 168 -16.16 -6.28 -0.65
CA PHE A 168 -15.15 -5.84 -1.60
C PHE A 168 -13.89 -5.45 -0.81
N THR A 169 -12.78 -6.13 -1.07
CA THR A 169 -11.54 -5.95 -0.31
C THR A 169 -10.30 -6.30 -1.15
N ILE A 170 -9.13 -6.10 -0.59
CA ILE A 170 -7.86 -6.47 -1.23
C ILE A 170 -7.61 -7.98 -1.15
N GLN A 171 -6.94 -8.55 -2.15
CA GLN A 171 -6.73 -9.99 -2.29
C GLN A 171 -5.97 -10.61 -1.10
N THR A 172 -5.11 -9.85 -0.42
CA THR A 172 -4.41 -10.32 0.80
C THR A 172 -5.36 -10.78 1.92
N LYS A 173 -6.66 -10.44 1.82
CA LYS A 173 -7.70 -10.87 2.77
C LYS A 173 -8.45 -12.12 2.31
N GLN A 174 -8.21 -12.60 1.08
CA GLN A 174 -8.95 -13.71 0.49
C GLN A 174 -9.00 -14.94 1.40
N ALA A 175 -7.85 -15.42 1.85
CA ALA A 175 -7.78 -16.61 2.71
C ALA A 175 -8.62 -16.53 4.00
N LYS A 176 -8.96 -15.32 4.45
CA LYS A 176 -9.80 -15.10 5.64
C LYS A 176 -11.28 -15.11 5.33
N VAL A 177 -11.67 -14.73 4.12
CA VAL A 177 -13.07 -14.51 3.73
C VAL A 177 -13.63 -15.62 2.84
N GLU A 178 -12.79 -16.35 2.10
CA GLU A 178 -13.21 -17.42 1.18
C GLU A 178 -13.81 -18.65 1.89
N ALA A 179 -13.49 -18.84 3.17
CA ALA A 179 -14.14 -19.88 3.98
C ALA A 179 -15.65 -19.60 4.20
N ASP A 180 -16.07 -18.37 4.06
CA ASP A 180 -17.44 -17.88 4.32
C ASP A 180 -18.20 -17.52 3.03
N GLY A 181 -17.56 -17.62 1.85
CA GLY A 181 -18.22 -17.25 0.60
C GLY A 181 -17.34 -17.43 -0.64
N ASN A 182 -17.96 -17.34 -1.80
CA ASN A 182 -17.27 -17.42 -3.09
C ASN A 182 -16.61 -16.07 -3.43
N CYS A 183 -15.35 -16.12 -3.83
CA CYS A 183 -14.55 -14.94 -4.15
C CYS A 183 -14.29 -14.82 -5.65
N PHE A 184 -14.42 -13.61 -6.16
CA PHE A 184 -14.16 -13.23 -7.54
C PHE A 184 -13.02 -12.23 -7.54
N ALA A 185 -11.88 -12.58 -8.13
CA ALA A 185 -10.71 -11.71 -8.19
C ALA A 185 -10.81 -10.73 -9.37
N PHE A 186 -10.40 -9.51 -9.14
CA PHE A 186 -10.23 -8.47 -10.14
C PHE A 186 -8.77 -8.06 -10.15
N SER A 187 -8.04 -8.62 -11.11
CA SER A 187 -6.61 -8.38 -11.24
C SER A 187 -6.36 -7.19 -12.13
N SER A 188 -5.52 -6.28 -11.65
CA SER A 188 -4.88 -5.26 -12.47
C SER A 188 -3.49 -5.68 -12.93
N LYS A 189 -3.10 -6.95 -12.78
CA LYS A 189 -1.77 -7.45 -13.17
C LYS A 189 -1.44 -7.13 -14.61
N GLY A 190 -0.40 -6.34 -14.80
CA GLY A 190 0.12 -5.95 -16.11
C GLY A 190 -0.58 -4.75 -16.75
N ASP A 191 -1.80 -4.45 -16.37
CA ASP A 191 -2.54 -3.25 -16.79
C ASP A 191 -2.61 -2.34 -15.58
N LEU A 192 -1.63 -1.46 -15.46
CA LEU A 192 -1.46 -0.55 -14.33
C LEU A 192 -2.58 0.52 -14.28
N ASP A 193 -3.82 0.10 -14.35
CA ASP A 193 -4.99 0.95 -14.10
C ASP A 193 -5.16 1.04 -12.58
N PHE A 194 -4.32 1.85 -11.96
CA PHE A 194 -4.18 1.99 -10.53
C PHE A 194 -5.33 2.79 -9.93
N ALA A 195 -6.48 2.17 -9.75
CA ALA A 195 -7.52 2.76 -8.90
C ALA A 195 -7.17 2.60 -7.40
N PHE A 196 -6.44 1.54 -7.03
CA PHE A 196 -6.10 1.20 -5.64
C PHE A 196 -4.59 1.12 -5.46
N VAL A 197 -3.99 2.28 -5.24
CA VAL A 197 -2.54 2.48 -5.18
C VAL A 197 -2.17 3.18 -3.88
N ASP A 198 -1.13 2.67 -3.24
CA ASP A 198 -0.49 3.33 -2.12
C ASP A 198 0.96 3.67 -2.45
N VAL A 199 1.46 4.73 -1.84
CA VAL A 199 2.81 5.24 -2.08
C VAL A 199 3.63 5.11 -0.81
N ILE A 200 4.78 4.44 -0.91
CA ILE A 200 5.79 4.43 0.14
C ILE A 200 6.66 5.67 -0.08
N VAL A 201 6.59 6.61 0.85
CA VAL A 201 7.16 7.94 0.67
C VAL A 201 7.95 8.38 1.90
N THR A 202 8.95 9.21 1.67
CA THR A 202 9.70 9.88 2.73
C THR A 202 9.33 11.36 2.82
N VAL A 203 9.40 11.91 4.04
CA VAL A 203 9.26 13.34 4.30
C VAL A 203 10.49 13.82 5.04
N ASN A 204 11.01 14.97 4.68
CA ASN A 204 12.23 15.55 5.23
C ASN A 204 13.42 14.58 5.25
N ALA A 205 13.57 13.80 4.16
CA ALA A 205 14.63 12.83 4.05
C ALA A 205 15.99 13.51 3.87
N GLU A 206 16.97 13.08 4.65
CA GLU A 206 18.36 13.44 4.47
C GLU A 206 18.95 12.77 3.23
N ASN A 207 20.08 13.31 2.74
CA ASN A 207 20.76 12.78 1.56
C ASN A 207 21.08 11.29 1.73
N GLY A 208 20.69 10.49 0.74
CA GLY A 208 20.92 9.05 0.70
C GLY A 208 19.85 8.19 1.39
N THR A 209 18.99 8.74 2.24
CA THR A 209 17.92 7.98 2.92
C THR A 209 16.96 7.33 1.93
N VAL A 210 16.52 8.06 0.92
CA VAL A 210 15.58 7.55 -0.09
C VAL A 210 16.17 6.37 -0.86
N GLU A 211 17.44 6.48 -1.26
CA GLU A 211 18.12 5.41 -2.00
C GLU A 211 18.35 4.18 -1.12
N GLN A 212 18.72 4.36 0.15
CA GLN A 212 18.81 3.26 1.11
C GLN A 212 17.47 2.53 1.25
N LEU A 213 16.36 3.28 1.38
CA LEU A 213 15.01 2.70 1.49
C LEU A 213 14.58 1.99 0.22
N ARG A 214 14.94 2.50 -0.97
CA ARG A 214 14.72 1.81 -2.24
C ARG A 214 15.47 0.49 -2.31
N ASN A 215 16.70 0.44 -1.86
CA ASN A 215 17.48 -0.81 -1.81
C ASN A 215 16.85 -1.81 -0.84
N VAL A 216 16.46 -1.36 0.36
CA VAL A 216 15.75 -2.21 1.34
C VAL A 216 14.43 -2.74 0.77
N LEU A 217 13.64 -1.89 0.10
CA LEU A 217 12.37 -2.31 -0.50
C LEU A 217 12.58 -3.27 -1.67
N THR A 218 13.65 -3.09 -2.46
CA THR A 218 14.03 -4.01 -3.53
C THR A 218 14.29 -5.41 -2.99
N ASP A 219 15.11 -5.52 -1.95
CA ASP A 219 15.45 -6.80 -1.34
C ASP A 219 14.23 -7.45 -0.68
N LEU A 220 13.43 -6.65 0.04
CA LEU A 220 12.21 -7.13 0.69
C LEU A 220 11.18 -7.62 -0.33
N SER A 221 10.88 -6.83 -1.36
CA SER A 221 9.86 -7.18 -2.36
C SER A 221 10.18 -8.45 -3.13
N ALA A 222 11.46 -8.80 -3.26
CA ALA A 222 11.93 -10.06 -3.84
C ALA A 222 11.90 -11.25 -2.85
N SER A 223 11.71 -11.00 -1.54
CA SER A 223 11.74 -12.06 -0.53
C SER A 223 10.45 -12.90 -0.49
N GLU A 224 10.59 -14.19 -0.16
CA GLU A 224 9.45 -15.09 0.03
C GLU A 224 8.50 -14.60 1.12
N ALA A 225 9.03 -14.01 2.19
CA ALA A 225 8.24 -13.47 3.29
C ALA A 225 7.31 -12.33 2.82
N TRP A 226 7.83 -11.43 1.98
CA TRP A 226 7.03 -10.35 1.40
C TRP A 226 5.99 -10.88 0.42
N GLN A 227 6.39 -11.76 -0.49
CA GLN A 227 5.50 -12.35 -1.50
C GLN A 227 4.34 -13.14 -0.85
N THR A 228 4.61 -13.81 0.27
CA THR A 228 3.58 -14.51 1.04
C THR A 228 2.67 -13.55 1.79
N ALA A 229 3.24 -12.54 2.46
CA ALA A 229 2.47 -11.58 3.27
C ALA A 229 1.56 -10.69 2.41
N PHE A 230 2.00 -10.36 1.19
CA PHE A 230 1.32 -9.46 0.27
C PHE A 230 0.96 -10.13 -1.05
N ALA A 231 0.54 -11.38 -1.01
CA ALA A 231 0.01 -12.09 -2.18
C ALA A 231 -1.11 -11.26 -2.84
N GLY A 232 -1.03 -11.08 -4.16
CA GLY A 232 -1.95 -10.20 -4.90
C GLY A 232 -1.66 -8.68 -4.74
N THR A 233 -0.46 -8.33 -4.23
CA THR A 233 0.00 -6.95 -4.22
C THR A 233 1.27 -6.87 -5.06
N GLU A 234 1.28 -5.97 -6.03
CA GLU A 234 2.49 -5.64 -6.79
C GLU A 234 3.22 -4.47 -6.13
N THR A 235 4.52 -4.62 -5.95
CA THR A 235 5.38 -3.57 -5.37
C THR A 235 6.40 -3.12 -6.41
N TYR A 236 6.35 -1.84 -6.74
CA TYR A 236 7.24 -1.19 -7.69
C TYR A 236 8.20 -0.27 -6.94
N VAL A 237 9.48 -0.63 -6.91
CA VAL A 237 10.51 0.28 -6.37
C VAL A 237 10.80 1.34 -7.42
N LEU A 238 10.76 2.60 -7.02
CA LEU A 238 10.99 3.71 -7.93
C LEU A 238 12.48 3.81 -8.30
N ASN A 239 12.75 3.88 -9.59
CA ASN A 239 14.08 4.05 -10.16
C ASN A 239 14.02 4.99 -11.38
N ASN A 240 15.17 5.26 -12.00
CA ASN A 240 15.24 6.19 -13.14
C ASN A 240 14.43 5.73 -14.36
N ASP A 241 14.30 4.42 -14.57
CA ASP A 241 13.65 3.87 -15.77
C ASP A 241 12.11 3.93 -15.66
N ASN A 242 11.58 3.81 -14.44
CA ASN A 242 10.13 3.74 -14.21
C ASN A 242 9.54 5.01 -13.55
N ALA A 243 10.37 5.96 -13.09
CA ALA A 243 9.94 7.10 -12.29
C ALA A 243 8.80 7.90 -12.93
N THR A 244 8.94 8.27 -14.20
CA THR A 244 7.93 9.08 -14.90
C THR A 244 6.61 8.31 -15.04
N SER A 245 6.66 7.03 -15.40
CA SER A 245 5.47 6.21 -15.55
C SER A 245 4.75 6.01 -14.22
N LEU A 246 5.48 5.70 -13.15
CA LEU A 246 4.88 5.51 -11.82
C LEU A 246 4.30 6.79 -11.25
N VAL A 247 4.99 7.92 -11.37
CA VAL A 247 4.47 9.21 -10.91
C VAL A 247 3.17 9.58 -11.64
N ASN A 248 3.14 9.48 -12.97
CA ASN A 248 1.93 9.77 -13.75
C ASN A 248 0.73 8.90 -13.31
N LYS A 249 0.97 7.66 -12.92
CA LYS A 249 -0.07 6.75 -12.44
C LYS A 249 -0.56 7.11 -11.05
N VAL A 250 0.34 7.48 -10.15
CA VAL A 250 -0.02 8.01 -8.83
C VAL A 250 -0.86 9.29 -8.98
N GLU A 251 -0.46 10.20 -9.88
CA GLU A 251 -1.23 11.41 -10.20
C GLU A 251 -2.64 11.10 -10.70
N ALA A 252 -2.77 10.11 -11.59
CA ALA A 252 -4.08 9.68 -12.09
C ALA A 252 -4.96 9.10 -10.97
N ALA A 253 -4.39 8.28 -10.08
CA ALA A 253 -5.10 7.72 -8.93
C ALA A 253 -5.53 8.81 -7.93
N VAL A 254 -4.66 9.79 -7.64
CA VAL A 254 -5.00 10.96 -6.80
C VAL A 254 -6.11 11.77 -7.44
N ALA A 255 -6.02 12.06 -8.75
CA ALA A 255 -7.05 12.83 -9.46
C ALA A 255 -8.41 12.14 -9.44
N LEU A 256 -8.46 10.81 -9.56
CA LEU A 256 -9.69 10.03 -9.45
C LEU A 256 -10.35 10.18 -8.08
N ASN A 257 -9.55 10.25 -7.01
CA ASN A 257 -10.04 10.34 -5.64
C ASN A 257 -10.26 11.78 -5.14
N SER A 258 -9.91 12.79 -5.94
CA SER A 258 -10.07 14.21 -5.59
C SER A 258 -11.40 14.82 -6.10
N ASN A 259 -12.17 14.08 -6.89
CA ASN A 259 -13.45 14.49 -7.45
C ASN A 259 -14.61 13.86 -6.66
#